data_9fd6818d6b538281c8c4da09269c6d42
#
_entry.id   9fd6818d6b538281c8c4da09269c6d42
#
_cell.length_a   1.000
_cell.length_b   1.000
_cell.length_c   1.000
_cell.angle_alpha   90.00
_cell.angle_beta   90.00
_cell.angle_gamma   90.00
#
_symmetry.space_group_name_H-M   'P 1'
#
loop_
_entity.id
_entity.type
_entity.pdbx_description
1 polymer ?
#
loop_
_entity_poly.entity_id
_entity_poly.type
_entity_poly.pdbx_seq_one_letter_code
_entity_poly.pdbx_strand_id
1 'polypeptide(L)'
;LERIDSVSVFPAMWELVKGYHGKVPMGIGTGSTREHAAHILRQTGLDAFIPVLVSADDVTNHKPHPDTFLRVAELLGANPANCLVFEDTPIGIQAGKAGGMTTLLATDGALQRV
;
A
#
# COMPACT_ATOMS: atom_id res chain seq x y z
N LEU A 1 -2.32 1.15 -7.56
CA LEU A 1 -3.16 0.36 -8.43
C LEU A 1 -4.53 0.98 -8.50
N GLU A 2 -4.74 1.77 -9.53
CA GLU A 2 -5.94 2.56 -9.62
C GLU A 2 -7.03 1.91 -10.44
N ARG A 3 -6.62 1.15 -11.42
CA ARG A 3 -7.61 0.58 -12.32
C ARG A 3 -7.94 -0.81 -11.90
N ILE A 4 -9.05 -0.85 -11.29
CA ILE A 4 -9.49 -1.97 -10.53
C ILE A 4 -9.91 -3.15 -11.37
N ASP A 5 -10.64 -2.88 -12.44
CA ASP A 5 -11.18 -3.95 -13.27
C ASP A 5 -10.08 -4.73 -13.97
N SER A 6 -8.99 -4.05 -14.26
CA SER A 6 -7.88 -4.65 -14.97
C SER A 6 -6.64 -4.74 -14.13
N VAL A 7 -6.78 -4.52 -12.82
CA VAL A 7 -5.64 -4.54 -11.93
C VAL A 7 -4.96 -5.89 -11.94
N SER A 8 -3.68 -5.84 -12.11
CA SER A 8 -2.81 -6.96 -11.84
C SER A 8 -1.68 -6.44 -10.97
N VAL A 9 -1.19 -7.29 -10.11
CA VAL A 9 -0.03 -6.95 -9.28
C VAL A 9 1.20 -7.12 -10.16
N PHE A 10 2.06 -6.11 -10.19
CA PHE A 10 3.30 -6.21 -10.93
C PHE A 10 4.08 -7.43 -10.47
N PRO A 11 4.68 -8.21 -11.37
CA PRO A 11 5.41 -9.42 -10.97
C PRO A 11 6.45 -9.17 -9.87
N ALA A 12 7.18 -8.05 -9.95
CA ALA A 12 8.16 -7.71 -8.93
C ALA A 12 7.53 -7.54 -7.55
N MET A 13 6.33 -6.94 -7.49
CA MET A 13 5.61 -6.76 -6.24
C MET A 13 5.14 -8.09 -5.67
N TRP A 14 4.66 -8.98 -6.53
CA TRP A 14 4.26 -10.31 -6.10
C TRP A 14 5.43 -11.07 -5.46
N GLU A 15 6.60 -10.98 -6.08
CA GLU A 15 7.79 -11.64 -5.53
C GLU A 15 8.18 -11.05 -4.19
N LEU A 16 8.08 -9.73 -4.04
CA LEU A 16 8.34 -9.07 -2.76
C LEU A 16 7.36 -9.53 -1.68
N VAL A 17 6.07 -9.51 -2.00
CA VAL A 17 5.03 -9.89 -1.03
C VAL A 17 5.25 -11.33 -0.58
N LYS A 18 5.43 -12.24 -1.53
CA LYS A 18 5.63 -13.65 -1.18
C LYS A 18 6.91 -13.86 -0.40
N GLY A 19 7.99 -13.15 -0.78
CA GLY A 19 9.29 -13.32 -0.15
C GLY A 19 9.32 -12.82 1.29
N TYR A 20 8.57 -11.78 1.60
CA TYR A 20 8.57 -11.20 2.94
C TYR A 20 7.37 -11.62 3.78
N HIS A 21 6.46 -12.38 3.23
CA HIS A 21 5.30 -12.86 3.98
C HIS A 21 5.74 -13.63 5.23
N GLY A 22 5.22 -13.23 6.37
CA GLY A 22 5.58 -13.84 7.64
C GLY A 22 6.90 -13.33 8.22
N LYS A 23 7.64 -12.50 7.50
CA LYS A 23 8.94 -11.97 7.96
C LYS A 23 8.84 -10.51 8.37
N VAL A 24 8.03 -9.74 7.66
CA VAL A 24 7.77 -8.33 8.01
C VAL A 24 6.28 -8.08 7.95
N PRO A 25 5.76 -7.18 8.81
CA PRO A 25 4.36 -6.79 8.73
C PRO A 25 4.07 -6.06 7.42
N MET A 26 2.92 -6.34 6.81
CA MET A 26 2.52 -5.72 5.57
C MET A 26 1.08 -5.26 5.64
N GLY A 27 0.81 -4.11 5.02
CA GLY A 27 -0.53 -3.58 4.94
C GLY A 27 -0.74 -2.82 3.65
N ILE A 28 -1.99 -2.54 3.35
CA ILE A 28 -2.37 -1.79 2.16
C ILE A 28 -3.14 -0.55 2.58
N GLY A 29 -2.71 0.60 2.05
CA GLY A 29 -3.44 1.85 2.18
C GLY A 29 -3.88 2.30 0.80
N THR A 30 -5.16 2.53 0.61
CA THR A 30 -5.72 2.85 -0.69
C THR A 30 -6.70 4.02 -0.60
N GLY A 31 -6.80 4.78 -1.70
CA GLY A 31 -7.83 5.80 -1.86
C GLY A 31 -9.16 5.26 -2.35
N SER A 32 -9.26 3.96 -2.60
CA SER A 32 -10.50 3.32 -3.00
C SER A 32 -11.40 3.06 -1.80
N THR A 33 -12.67 2.79 -2.06
CA THR A 33 -13.58 2.36 -0.99
C THR A 33 -13.16 0.99 -0.47
N ARG A 34 -13.59 0.68 0.74
CA ARG A 34 -13.26 -0.63 1.33
C ARG A 34 -13.83 -1.77 0.50
N GLU A 35 -15.06 -1.63 0.03
CA GLU A 35 -15.70 -2.68 -0.78
C GLU A 35 -14.89 -2.96 -2.04
N HIS A 36 -14.49 -1.90 -2.72
CA HIS A 36 -13.74 -2.01 -3.97
C HIS A 36 -12.36 -2.63 -3.74
N ALA A 37 -11.64 -2.12 -2.75
CA ALA A 37 -10.31 -2.61 -2.42
C ALA A 37 -10.35 -4.08 -1.99
N ALA A 38 -11.31 -4.44 -1.15
CA ALA A 38 -11.44 -5.82 -0.70
C ALA A 38 -11.71 -6.76 -1.87
N HIS A 39 -12.51 -6.32 -2.83
CA HIS A 39 -12.79 -7.12 -4.03
C HIS A 39 -11.50 -7.40 -4.80
N ILE A 40 -10.66 -6.38 -4.97
CA ILE A 40 -9.40 -6.54 -5.69
C ILE A 40 -8.44 -7.45 -4.96
N LEU A 41 -8.36 -7.29 -3.65
CA LEU A 41 -7.48 -8.15 -2.86
C LEU A 41 -7.87 -9.61 -2.97
N ARG A 42 -9.19 -9.89 -2.98
CA ARG A 42 -9.66 -11.26 -3.19
C ARG A 42 -9.35 -11.75 -4.59
N GLN A 43 -9.58 -10.89 -5.58
CA GLN A 43 -9.39 -11.24 -6.97
C GLN A 43 -7.94 -11.55 -7.30
N THR A 44 -7.02 -10.81 -6.70
CA THR A 44 -5.58 -11.01 -6.92
C THR A 44 -4.97 -12.05 -5.99
N GLY A 45 -5.67 -12.44 -4.94
CA GLY A 45 -5.13 -13.36 -3.95
C GLY A 45 -4.28 -12.68 -2.90
N LEU A 46 -4.15 -11.36 -2.94
CA LEU A 46 -3.32 -10.63 -1.98
C LEU A 46 -3.87 -10.69 -0.56
N ASP A 47 -5.19 -10.89 -0.42
CA ASP A 47 -5.80 -10.98 0.90
C ASP A 47 -5.24 -12.13 1.72
N ALA A 48 -4.70 -13.16 1.08
CA ALA A 48 -4.08 -14.28 1.79
C ALA A 48 -2.73 -13.89 2.40
N PHE A 49 -2.10 -12.83 1.90
CA PHE A 49 -0.76 -12.42 2.33
C PHE A 49 -0.77 -11.14 3.15
N ILE A 50 -1.74 -10.26 2.93
CA ILE A 50 -1.76 -8.93 3.53
C ILE A 50 -3.10 -8.71 4.23
N PRO A 51 -3.14 -8.86 5.56
CA PRO A 51 -4.40 -8.80 6.30
C PRO A 51 -4.87 -7.38 6.64
N VAL A 52 -3.99 -6.40 6.59
CA VAL A 52 -4.33 -5.03 6.99
C VAL A 52 -4.67 -4.21 5.76
N LEU A 53 -5.87 -3.64 5.78
CA LEU A 53 -6.36 -2.77 4.72
C LEU A 53 -6.92 -1.49 5.34
N VAL A 54 -6.40 -0.36 4.88
CA VAL A 54 -6.95 0.96 5.19
C VAL A 54 -7.46 1.55 3.90
N SER A 55 -8.75 1.85 3.87
CA SER A 55 -9.44 2.36 2.68
C SER A 55 -9.79 3.84 2.86
N ALA A 56 -10.36 4.43 1.82
CA ALA A 56 -10.84 5.80 1.90
C ALA A 56 -11.91 5.97 2.98
N ASP A 57 -12.64 4.91 3.27
CA ASP A 57 -13.70 4.96 4.30
C ASP A 57 -13.14 5.03 5.72
N ASP A 58 -11.87 4.73 5.90
CA ASP A 58 -11.26 4.60 7.21
C ASP A 58 -10.52 5.84 7.67
N VAL A 59 -10.37 6.83 6.82
CA VAL A 59 -9.65 8.07 7.15
C VAL A 59 -10.45 9.28 6.71
N THR A 60 -10.16 10.41 7.36
CA THR A 60 -10.82 11.68 7.03
C THR A 60 -10.08 12.43 5.92
N ASN A 61 -8.76 12.48 6.02
CA ASN A 61 -7.94 13.20 5.06
C ASN A 61 -7.25 12.22 4.14
N HIS A 62 -7.62 12.27 2.86
CA HIS A 62 -7.11 11.33 1.87
C HIS A 62 -5.77 11.80 1.32
N LYS A 63 -5.08 10.90 0.59
CA LYS A 63 -3.83 11.26 -0.09
C LYS A 63 -4.01 12.55 -0.88
N PRO A 64 -3.07 13.45 -0.87
CA PRO A 64 -1.67 13.34 -0.43
C PRO A 64 -1.42 13.51 1.06
N HIS A 65 -2.46 13.62 1.88
CA HIS A 65 -2.27 13.61 3.33
C HIS A 65 -1.76 12.25 3.78
N PRO A 66 -0.98 12.19 4.87
CA PRO A 66 -0.36 10.93 5.31
C PRO A 66 -1.29 10.00 6.08
N ASP A 67 -2.52 10.40 6.35
CA ASP A 67 -3.43 9.68 7.26
C ASP A 67 -3.56 8.21 6.90
N THR A 68 -3.73 7.90 5.62
CA THR A 68 -3.91 6.52 5.16
C THR A 68 -2.73 5.64 5.56
N PHE A 69 -1.52 6.08 5.26
CA PHE A 69 -0.33 5.29 5.56
C PHE A 69 0.02 5.29 7.04
N LEU A 70 -0.24 6.40 7.74
CA LEU A 70 -0.04 6.42 9.20
C LEU A 70 -0.98 5.44 9.89
N ARG A 71 -2.20 5.31 9.40
CA ARG A 71 -3.14 4.35 9.97
C ARG A 71 -2.69 2.92 9.71
N VAL A 72 -2.16 2.64 8.52
CA VAL A 72 -1.58 1.31 8.24
C VAL A 72 -0.46 1.01 9.24
N ALA A 73 0.46 1.96 9.42
CA ALA A 73 1.58 1.76 10.35
C ALA A 73 1.08 1.51 11.76
N GLU A 74 0.06 2.25 12.18
CA GLU A 74 -0.53 2.08 13.51
C GLU A 74 -1.09 0.67 13.68
N LEU A 75 -1.85 0.19 12.71
CA LEU A 75 -2.44 -1.14 12.77
C LEU A 75 -1.40 -2.24 12.73
N LEU A 76 -0.27 -1.99 12.09
CA LEU A 76 0.84 -2.94 12.05
C LEU A 76 1.72 -2.86 13.31
N GLY A 77 1.52 -1.85 14.15
CA GLY A 77 2.39 -1.63 15.29
C GLY A 77 3.78 -1.17 14.88
N ALA A 78 3.92 -0.51 13.74
CA ALA A 78 5.21 -0.13 13.18
C ALA A 78 5.46 1.36 13.35
N ASN A 79 6.74 1.71 13.54
CA ASN A 79 7.16 3.11 13.55
C ASN A 79 7.22 3.60 12.10
N PRO A 80 6.54 4.71 11.77
CA PRO A 80 6.57 5.23 10.39
C PRO A 80 7.98 5.42 9.83
N ALA A 81 8.94 5.82 10.67
CA ALA A 81 10.31 6.00 10.22
C ALA A 81 10.95 4.71 9.71
N ASN A 82 10.40 3.57 10.08
CA ASN A 82 10.90 2.25 9.66
C ASN A 82 10.04 1.60 8.60
N CYS A 83 9.08 2.34 8.04
CA CYS A 83 8.18 1.80 7.03
C CYS A 83 8.65 2.13 5.62
N LEU A 84 8.44 1.18 4.73
CA LEU A 84 8.61 1.39 3.30
C LEU A 84 7.22 1.47 2.65
N VAL A 85 7.02 2.46 1.81
CA VAL A 85 5.79 2.61 1.03
C VAL A 85 6.13 2.38 -0.44
N PHE A 86 5.37 1.49 -1.06
CA PHE A 86 5.46 1.24 -2.49
C PHE A 86 4.24 1.89 -3.15
N GLU A 87 4.50 2.85 -4.03
CA GLU A 87 3.44 3.65 -4.66
C GLU A 87 3.75 3.87 -6.12
N ASP A 88 2.71 4.00 -6.93
CA ASP A 88 2.86 4.24 -8.36
C ASP A 88 2.36 5.62 -8.80
N THR A 89 1.91 6.44 -7.87
CA THR A 89 1.39 7.78 -8.19
C THR A 89 2.12 8.86 -7.41
N PRO A 90 2.21 10.09 -7.97
CA PRO A 90 2.80 11.21 -7.24
C PRO A 90 2.09 11.53 -5.93
N ILE A 91 0.76 11.41 -5.91
CA ILE A 91 -0.03 11.71 -4.72
C ILE A 91 0.29 10.72 -3.61
N GLY A 92 0.42 9.44 -3.96
CA GLY A 92 0.77 8.42 -2.99
C GLY A 92 2.18 8.59 -2.45
N ILE A 93 3.12 8.98 -3.31
CA ILE A 93 4.49 9.26 -2.88
C ILE A 93 4.51 10.44 -1.90
N GLN A 94 3.75 11.49 -2.20
CA GLN A 94 3.65 12.62 -1.28
C GLN A 94 3.09 12.20 0.08
N ALA A 95 2.08 11.34 0.06
CA ALA A 95 1.48 10.86 1.31
C ALA A 95 2.48 10.07 2.14
N GLY A 96 3.26 9.21 1.52
CA GLY A 96 4.28 8.44 2.23
C GLY A 96 5.34 9.33 2.84
N LYS A 97 5.82 10.30 2.07
CA LYS A 97 6.82 11.25 2.55
C LYS A 97 6.29 12.11 3.68
N ALA A 98 5.05 12.58 3.55
CA ALA A 98 4.43 13.40 4.59
C ALA A 98 4.29 12.62 5.90
N GLY A 99 4.17 11.31 5.82
CA GLY A 99 4.12 10.45 7.00
C GLY A 99 5.48 10.08 7.58
N GLY A 100 6.56 10.57 7.00
CA GLY A 100 7.91 10.28 7.48
C GLY A 100 8.40 8.90 7.06
N MET A 101 7.82 8.32 6.03
CA MET A 101 8.18 6.99 5.56
C MET A 101 9.13 7.07 4.37
N THR A 102 9.90 6.00 4.15
CA THR A 102 10.69 5.86 2.94
C THR A 102 9.79 5.42 1.80
N THR A 103 9.85 6.11 0.68
CA THR A 103 8.96 5.83 -0.44
C THR A 103 9.74 5.30 -1.63
N LEU A 104 9.12 4.34 -2.31
CA LEU A 104 9.64 3.73 -3.51
C LEU A 104 8.59 3.85 -4.61
N LEU A 105 9.01 4.35 -5.75
CA LEU A 105 8.15 4.37 -6.93
C LEU A 105 8.15 2.98 -7.55
N ALA A 106 6.98 2.37 -7.61
CA ALA A 106 6.82 1.04 -8.17
C ALA A 106 6.23 1.16 -9.56
N THR A 107 6.93 0.63 -10.54
CA THR A 107 6.45 0.54 -11.91
C THR A 107 6.54 -0.91 -12.35
N ASP A 108 6.05 -1.19 -13.55
CA ASP A 108 5.99 -2.56 -14.05
C ASP A 108 7.36 -3.24 -14.12
N GLY A 109 8.42 -2.50 -14.26
CA GLY A 109 9.75 -3.11 -14.40
C GLY A 109 10.76 -2.69 -13.35
N ALA A 110 10.38 -1.86 -12.37
CA ALA A 110 11.40 -1.28 -11.50
C ALA A 110 10.84 -0.80 -10.18
N LEU A 111 11.72 -0.75 -9.18
CA LEU A 111 11.48 -0.06 -7.92
C LEU A 111 12.56 1.02 -7.82
N GLN A 112 12.14 2.25 -7.54
CA GLN A 112 13.06 3.38 -7.48
C GLN A 112 12.78 4.18 -6.23
N ARG A 113 13.80 4.42 -5.43
CA ARG A 113 13.66 5.27 -4.25
C ARG A 113 13.47 6.72 -4.70
N VAL A 114 12.50 7.37 -4.12
CA VAL A 114 12.17 8.75 -4.46
C VAL A 114 12.00 9.61 -3.24
#